data_9b7483af7fea36afb604e18df254c42a
#
_entry.id   9b7483af7fea36afb604e18df254c42a
#
_cell.length_a   1.000
_cell.length_b   1.000
_cell.length_c   1.000
_cell.angle_alpha   90.00
_cell.angle_beta   90.00
_cell.angle_gamma   90.00
#
_symmetry.space_group_name_H-M   'P 1'
#
loop_
_entity.id
_entity.type
_entity.pdbx_description
1 polymer ?
#
loop_
_entity_poly.entity_id
_entity_poly.type
_entity_poly.pdbx_seq_one_letter_code
_entity_poly.pdbx_strand_id
1 'polypeptide(L)'
;MNSMTYKGYFAKINFDERDSVFWGKVIGIKDSIIFEGETVAQLTEDFHNAIDHYLADCKNENHLPAKPYSGKRTLRVPPGIHAEMAAAAAHAGKSLNRWVADTLDQVVHAP
;
A
#
# COMPACT_ATOMS: atom_id res chain seq x y z
N MET A 1 -12.44 -6.17 0.73
CA MET A 1 -11.67 -5.43 1.75
C MET A 1 -11.83 -3.94 1.52
N ASN A 2 -12.17 -3.20 2.56
CA ASN A 2 -12.40 -1.77 2.45
C ASN A 2 -11.08 -1.02 2.62
N SER A 3 -10.60 -0.43 1.54
CA SER A 3 -9.32 0.27 1.55
C SER A 3 -9.32 1.46 0.60
N MET A 4 -8.40 2.38 0.84
CA MET A 4 -8.15 3.53 -0.02
C MET A 4 -6.65 3.71 -0.19
N THR A 5 -6.24 4.30 -1.31
CA THR A 5 -4.83 4.62 -1.57
C THR A 5 -4.71 6.07 -2.03
N TYR A 6 -3.61 6.73 -1.66
CA TYR A 6 -3.29 8.07 -2.10
C TYR A 6 -1.80 8.33 -1.94
N LYS A 7 -1.14 8.74 -3.01
CA LYS A 7 0.30 9.05 -3.02
C LYS A 7 1.17 7.93 -2.44
N GLY A 8 0.78 6.67 -2.69
CA GLY A 8 1.51 5.50 -2.21
C GLY A 8 1.16 5.07 -0.80
N TYR A 9 0.28 5.79 -0.11
CA TYR A 9 -0.20 5.42 1.22
C TYR A 9 -1.47 4.60 1.11
N PHE A 10 -1.59 3.60 1.97
CA PHE A 10 -2.68 2.65 1.98
C PHE A 10 -3.42 2.76 3.30
N ALA A 11 -4.72 2.88 3.26
CA ALA A 11 -5.55 3.01 4.46
C ALA A 11 -6.61 1.93 4.51
N LYS A 12 -6.85 1.42 5.72
CA LYS A 12 -7.94 0.50 5.99
C LYS A 12 -9.13 1.29 6.50
N ILE A 13 -10.31 1.01 5.95
CA ILE A 13 -11.54 1.73 6.26
C ILE A 13 -12.45 0.89 7.13
N ASN A 14 -13.04 1.52 8.12
CA ASN A 14 -13.98 0.92 9.05
C ASN A 14 -15.24 1.77 9.16
N PHE A 15 -16.33 1.17 9.55
CA PHE A 15 -17.59 1.88 9.79
C PHE A 15 -17.93 1.79 11.27
N ASP A 16 -18.21 2.94 11.87
CA ASP A 16 -18.68 3.00 13.26
C ASP A 16 -20.20 3.16 13.25
N GLU A 17 -20.89 2.11 13.61
CA GLU A 17 -22.34 2.08 13.62
C GLU A 17 -22.96 3.04 14.64
N ARG A 18 -22.28 3.25 15.77
CA ARG A 18 -22.79 4.12 16.86
C ARG A 18 -22.83 5.57 16.44
N ASP A 19 -21.77 6.05 15.80
CA ASP A 19 -21.66 7.44 15.39
C ASP A 19 -22.05 7.65 13.94
N SER A 20 -22.42 6.58 13.21
CA SER A 20 -22.77 6.61 11.79
C SER A 20 -21.70 7.29 10.95
N VAL A 21 -20.43 6.96 11.22
CA VAL A 21 -19.29 7.58 10.58
C VAL A 21 -18.35 6.50 10.05
N PHE A 22 -17.75 6.76 8.89
CA PHE A 22 -16.63 5.97 8.40
C PHE A 22 -15.34 6.55 8.96
N TRP A 23 -14.40 5.70 9.29
CA TRP A 23 -13.07 6.15 9.67
C TRP A 23 -12.03 5.24 9.05
N GLY A 24 -10.85 5.78 8.82
CA GLY A 24 -9.76 5.03 8.26
C GLY A 24 -8.46 5.30 8.98
N LYS A 25 -7.54 4.35 8.84
CA LYS A 25 -6.20 4.46 9.40
C LYS A 25 -5.19 4.04 8.35
N VAL A 26 -4.17 4.86 8.17
CA VAL A 26 -3.04 4.51 7.29
C VAL A 26 -2.26 3.38 7.92
N ILE A 27 -1.99 2.34 7.15
CA ILE A 27 -1.30 1.15 7.64
C ILE A 27 0.14 1.09 7.09
N GLY A 28 0.98 0.33 7.77
CA GLY A 28 2.36 0.08 7.33
C GLY A 28 3.35 1.18 7.67
N ILE A 29 2.96 2.20 8.43
CA ILE A 29 3.87 3.25 8.91
C ILE A 29 3.80 3.34 10.43
N LYS A 30 4.84 3.91 11.04
CA LYS A 30 4.89 4.08 12.50
C LYS A 30 3.98 5.20 12.97
N ASP A 31 3.83 6.23 12.15
CA ASP A 31 3.00 7.38 12.49
C ASP A 31 1.53 6.99 12.43
N SER A 32 0.72 7.59 13.30
CA SER A 32 -0.70 7.35 13.34
C SER A 32 -1.43 8.43 12.55
N ILE A 33 -1.98 8.05 11.39
CA ILE A 33 -2.76 8.96 10.56
C ILE A 33 -4.17 8.38 10.47
N ILE A 34 -5.13 9.11 11.05
CA ILE A 34 -6.53 8.69 11.11
C ILE A 34 -7.37 9.80 10.47
N PHE A 35 -8.42 9.39 9.76
CA PHE A 35 -9.33 10.31 9.08
C PHE A 35 -10.74 9.76 9.18
N GLU A 36 -11.74 10.61 8.95
CA GLU A 36 -13.14 10.20 9.06
C GLU A 36 -14.04 11.01 8.13
N GLY A 37 -15.26 10.52 7.93
CA GLY A 37 -16.27 11.20 7.16
C GLY A 37 -17.62 10.49 7.26
N GLU A 38 -18.70 11.24 7.14
CA GLU A 38 -20.06 10.67 7.16
C GLU A 38 -20.46 10.08 5.81
N THR A 39 -19.78 10.47 4.74
CA THR A 39 -20.00 9.94 3.39
C THR A 39 -18.66 9.49 2.81
N VAL A 40 -18.72 8.68 1.75
CA VAL A 40 -17.50 8.25 1.05
C VAL A 40 -16.75 9.45 0.50
N ALA A 41 -17.45 10.45 -0.03
CA ALA A 41 -16.81 11.67 -0.55
C ALA A 41 -16.07 12.44 0.56
N GLN A 42 -16.71 12.61 1.71
CA GLN A 42 -16.08 13.27 2.86
C GLN A 42 -14.88 12.48 3.39
N LEU A 43 -15.01 11.17 3.46
CA LEU A 43 -13.95 10.28 3.91
C LEU A 43 -12.73 10.40 2.99
N THR A 44 -12.96 10.39 1.68
CA THR A 44 -11.90 10.50 0.67
C THR A 44 -11.19 11.85 0.77
N GLU A 45 -11.96 12.93 0.90
CA GLU A 45 -11.39 14.27 1.05
C GLU A 45 -10.55 14.38 2.31
N ASP A 46 -11.06 13.87 3.43
CA ASP A 46 -10.33 13.92 4.69
C ASP A 46 -9.04 13.09 4.63
N PHE A 47 -9.09 11.94 3.96
CA PHE A 47 -7.90 11.11 3.74
C PHE A 47 -6.84 11.88 2.95
N HIS A 48 -7.23 12.48 1.83
CA HIS A 48 -6.30 13.23 0.98
C HIS A 48 -5.70 14.41 1.77
N ASN A 49 -6.52 15.14 2.51
CA ASN A 49 -6.05 16.25 3.33
C ASN A 49 -5.10 15.79 4.43
N ALA A 50 -5.39 14.66 5.07
CA ALA A 50 -4.54 14.11 6.11
C ALA A 50 -3.15 13.73 5.58
N ILE A 51 -3.10 13.09 4.42
CA ILE A 51 -1.83 12.72 3.78
C ILE A 51 -1.06 13.97 3.35
N ASP A 52 -1.73 14.92 2.70
CA ASP A 52 -1.08 16.15 2.25
C ASP A 52 -0.54 16.95 3.42
N HIS A 53 -1.28 17.01 4.52
CA HIS A 53 -0.85 17.68 5.75
C HIS A 53 0.37 16.99 6.36
N TYR A 54 0.34 15.66 6.42
CA TYR A 54 1.46 14.87 6.92
C TYR A 54 2.74 15.12 6.10
N LEU A 55 2.62 15.11 4.77
CA LEU A 55 3.76 15.35 3.89
C LEU A 55 4.30 16.77 4.03
N ALA A 56 3.40 17.74 4.18
CA ALA A 56 3.80 19.14 4.40
C ALA A 56 4.54 19.32 5.73
N ASP A 57 4.05 18.67 6.80
CA ASP A 57 4.68 18.73 8.11
C ASP A 57 6.08 18.09 8.07
N CYS A 58 6.23 16.95 7.40
CA CYS A 58 7.53 16.30 7.24
C CYS A 58 8.52 17.21 6.52
N LYS A 59 8.08 17.91 5.48
CA LYS A 59 8.90 18.84 4.73
C LYS A 59 9.32 20.03 5.60
N ASN A 60 8.40 20.60 6.37
CA ASN A 60 8.66 21.76 7.23
C ASN A 60 9.64 21.41 8.36
N GLU A 61 9.60 20.18 8.85
CA GLU A 61 10.47 19.71 9.92
C GLU A 61 11.76 19.07 9.40
N ASN A 62 12.02 19.11 8.10
CA ASN A 62 13.15 18.43 7.46
C ASN A 62 13.20 16.94 7.80
N HIS A 63 12.03 16.33 7.89
CA HIS A 63 11.83 14.95 8.26
C HIS A 63 11.39 14.15 7.04
N LEU A 64 12.00 12.99 6.81
CA LEU A 64 11.58 12.14 5.69
C LEU A 64 10.25 11.47 6.01
N PRO A 65 9.25 11.54 5.10
CA PRO A 65 7.99 10.86 5.33
C PRO A 65 8.16 9.35 5.30
N ALA A 66 7.41 8.66 6.14
CA ALA A 66 7.38 7.20 6.15
C ALA A 66 6.71 6.70 4.87
N LYS A 67 7.29 5.67 4.24
CA LYS A 67 6.73 5.04 3.03
C LYS A 67 6.75 3.53 3.24
N PRO A 68 5.60 2.91 3.54
CA PRO A 68 5.57 1.49 3.87
C PRO A 68 5.78 0.58 2.65
N TYR A 69 5.36 1.02 1.47
CA TYR A 69 5.34 0.18 0.27
C TYR A 69 6.20 0.78 -0.83
N SER A 70 7.53 0.63 -0.69
CA SER A 70 8.50 1.23 -1.62
C SER A 70 8.77 0.38 -2.86
N GLY A 71 8.27 -0.85 -2.90
CA GLY A 71 8.61 -1.81 -3.95
C GLY A 71 9.91 -2.55 -3.69
N LYS A 72 10.59 -2.24 -2.60
CA LYS A 72 11.85 -2.89 -2.23
C LYS A 72 11.60 -3.84 -1.07
N ARG A 73 11.75 -5.13 -1.31
CA ARG A 73 11.62 -6.13 -0.26
C ARG A 73 12.41 -7.37 -0.63
N THR A 74 13.13 -7.92 0.33
CA THR A 74 13.82 -9.18 0.16
C THR A 74 12.92 -10.30 0.65
N LEU A 75 12.61 -11.26 -0.23
CA LEU A 75 11.82 -12.43 0.11
C LEU A 75 12.73 -13.66 0.11
N ARG A 76 12.52 -14.53 1.08
CA ARG A 76 13.22 -15.82 1.14
C ARG A 76 12.31 -16.92 0.63
N VAL A 77 12.81 -17.70 -0.31
CA VAL A 77 12.10 -18.86 -0.85
C VAL A 77 13.03 -20.06 -0.77
N PRO A 78 12.48 -21.30 -0.70
CA PRO A 78 13.31 -22.50 -0.75
C PRO A 78 14.16 -22.53 -2.02
N PRO A 79 15.39 -23.10 -1.97
CA PRO A 79 16.26 -23.12 -3.15
C PRO A 79 15.64 -23.77 -4.39
N GLY A 80 14.85 -24.83 -4.21
CA GLY A 80 14.15 -25.47 -5.32
C GLY A 80 13.17 -24.53 -6.02
N ILE A 81 12.41 -23.74 -5.26
CA ILE A 81 11.48 -22.76 -5.80
C ILE A 81 12.25 -21.66 -6.53
N HIS A 82 13.36 -21.19 -5.96
CA HIS A 82 14.20 -20.19 -6.60
C HIS A 82 14.69 -20.67 -7.97
N ALA A 83 15.18 -21.91 -8.05
CA ALA A 83 15.65 -22.49 -9.31
C ALA A 83 14.54 -22.58 -10.34
N GLU A 84 13.36 -23.04 -9.93
CA GLU A 84 12.20 -23.14 -10.83
C GLU A 84 11.75 -21.77 -11.34
N MET A 85 11.76 -20.76 -10.47
CA MET A 85 11.42 -19.39 -10.84
C MET A 85 12.41 -18.82 -11.86
N ALA A 86 13.70 -19.06 -11.65
CA ALA A 86 14.75 -18.59 -12.57
C ALA A 86 14.61 -19.26 -13.93
N ALA A 87 14.30 -20.55 -13.97
CA ALA A 87 14.07 -21.28 -15.21
C ALA A 87 12.84 -20.75 -15.96
N ALA A 88 11.74 -20.51 -15.24
CA ALA A 88 10.54 -19.96 -15.83
C ALA A 88 10.75 -18.56 -16.39
N ALA A 89 11.48 -17.71 -15.67
CA ALA A 89 11.82 -16.38 -16.14
C ALA A 89 12.66 -16.41 -17.43
N ALA A 90 13.67 -17.26 -17.46
CA ALA A 90 14.51 -17.44 -18.64
C ALA A 90 13.69 -17.94 -19.84
N HIS A 91 12.78 -18.87 -19.61
CA HIS A 91 11.88 -19.38 -20.65
C HIS A 91 10.99 -18.29 -21.23
N ALA A 92 10.55 -17.35 -20.39
CA ALA A 92 9.71 -16.23 -20.79
C ALA A 92 10.52 -15.06 -21.39
N GLY A 93 11.86 -15.15 -21.41
CA GLY A 93 12.71 -14.08 -21.90
C GLY A 93 12.74 -12.85 -20.99
N LYS A 94 12.52 -13.05 -19.70
CA LYS A 94 12.45 -11.98 -18.70
C LYS A 94 13.51 -12.15 -17.62
N SER A 95 13.89 -11.05 -16.96
CA SER A 95 14.67 -11.16 -15.73
C SER A 95 13.82 -11.80 -14.64
N LEU A 96 14.48 -12.38 -13.62
CA LEU A 96 13.78 -12.97 -12.50
C LEU A 96 12.87 -11.94 -11.80
N ASN A 97 13.37 -10.75 -11.54
CA ASN A 97 12.58 -9.70 -10.89
C ASN A 97 11.34 -9.33 -11.71
N ARG A 98 11.49 -9.19 -13.02
CA ARG A 98 10.36 -8.87 -13.91
C ARG A 98 9.34 -10.00 -13.95
N TRP A 99 9.82 -11.24 -14.05
CA TRP A 99 8.94 -12.40 -14.08
C TRP A 99 8.13 -12.51 -12.78
N VAL A 100 8.79 -12.32 -11.62
CA VAL A 100 8.13 -12.36 -10.31
C VAL A 100 7.09 -11.24 -10.20
N ALA A 101 7.44 -10.01 -10.60
CA ALA A 101 6.52 -8.89 -10.55
C ALA A 101 5.29 -9.13 -11.43
N ASP A 102 5.47 -9.60 -12.65
CA ASP A 102 4.37 -9.88 -13.58
C ASP A 102 3.47 -11.01 -13.05
N THR A 103 4.06 -12.06 -12.47
CA THR A 103 3.31 -13.18 -11.92
C THR A 103 2.48 -12.76 -10.72
N LEU A 104 3.08 -12.00 -9.79
CA LEU A 104 2.36 -11.49 -8.62
C LEU A 104 1.25 -10.53 -9.02
N ASP A 105 1.49 -9.69 -10.02
CA ASP A 105 0.46 -8.78 -10.53
C ASP A 105 -0.75 -9.56 -11.03
N GLN A 106 -0.55 -10.63 -11.77
CA GLN A 106 -1.61 -11.51 -12.26
C GLN A 106 -2.39 -12.15 -11.10
N VAL A 107 -1.68 -12.64 -10.09
CA VAL A 107 -2.31 -13.30 -8.93
C VAL A 107 -3.13 -12.29 -8.12
N VAL A 108 -2.58 -11.11 -7.87
CA VAL A 108 -3.26 -10.07 -7.06
C VAL A 108 -4.52 -9.56 -7.76
N HIS A 109 -4.49 -9.45 -9.09
CA HIS A 109 -5.61 -8.93 -9.87
C HIS A 109 -6.51 -10.01 -10.45
N ALA A 110 -6.29 -11.27 -10.11
CA ALA A 110 -7.16 -12.38 -10.54
C ALA A 110 -8.55 -12.21 -9.91
N PRO A 111 -9.64 -12.49 -10.67
CA PRO A 111 -11.00 -12.40 -10.14
C PRO A 111 -11.30 -13.49 -9.09
#